data_8c135ebed788bea1a1406abad99c5eed
#
_entry.id   8c135ebed788bea1a1406abad99c5eed
#
_cell.length_a   1.000
_cell.length_b   1.000
_cell.length_c   1.000
_cell.angle_alpha   90.00
_cell.angle_beta   90.00
_cell.angle_gamma   90.00
#
_symmetry.space_group_name_H-M   'P 1'
#
loop_
_entity.id
_entity.type
_entity.pdbx_description
1 polymer ?
#
loop_
_entity_poly.entity_id
_entity_poly.type
_entity_poly.pdbx_seq_one_letter_code
_entity_poly.pdbx_strand_id
1 'polypeptide(L)'
;MMKYYTLKNLGWVFTAICSLMLLMSGVSKVTGSEQMVQNFTLFNMLPYLTMVGVAEIVGVILLVYPRTSIYGALVLSSIMSAAVALHMSYLGGANLMIPVLLGLMVWTGHCLRSYSFTF
;
A
#
# COMPACT_ATOMS: atom_id res chain seq x y z
N MET A 1 -7.99 7.35 28.51
CA MET A 1 -7.10 8.39 27.95
C MET A 1 -5.81 7.79 27.40
N MET A 2 -5.07 7.04 28.19
CA MET A 2 -3.81 6.43 27.74
C MET A 2 -4.00 5.48 26.57
N LYS A 3 -5.01 4.61 26.63
CA LYS A 3 -5.32 3.68 25.55
C LYS A 3 -5.62 4.38 24.23
N TYR A 4 -6.29 5.52 24.34
CA TYR A 4 -6.71 6.31 23.21
C TYR A 4 -5.51 6.79 22.39
N TYR A 5 -4.55 7.42 23.09
CA TYR A 5 -3.34 7.92 22.43
C TYR A 5 -2.45 6.77 21.95
N THR A 6 -2.43 5.67 22.70
CA THR A 6 -1.65 4.49 22.31
C THR A 6 -2.17 3.89 21.01
N LEU A 7 -3.49 3.77 20.86
CA LEU A 7 -4.08 3.24 19.62
C LEU A 7 -3.80 4.15 18.45
N LYS A 8 -3.93 5.46 18.64
CA LYS A 8 -3.63 6.42 17.59
C LYS A 8 -2.16 6.36 17.18
N ASN A 9 -1.26 6.30 18.15
CA ASN A 9 0.16 6.20 17.87
C ASN A 9 0.50 4.90 17.17
N LEU A 10 -0.12 3.80 17.58
CA LEU A 10 0.06 2.52 16.91
C LEU A 10 -0.41 2.58 15.46
N GLY A 11 -1.54 3.25 15.22
CA GLY A 11 -2.04 3.46 13.86
C GLY A 11 -1.04 4.22 12.99
N TRP A 12 -0.41 5.26 13.54
CA TRP A 12 0.60 6.02 12.83
C TRP A 12 1.86 5.19 12.58
N VAL A 13 2.24 4.31 13.52
CA VAL A 13 3.38 3.40 13.31
C VAL A 13 3.11 2.48 12.13
N PHE A 14 1.93 1.84 12.08
CA PHE A 14 1.57 0.99 10.94
C PHE A 14 1.54 1.78 9.64
N THR A 15 0.96 2.98 9.66
CA THR A 15 0.91 3.83 8.48
C THR A 15 2.31 4.22 8.02
N ALA A 16 3.19 4.58 8.93
CA ALA A 16 4.56 4.96 8.59
C ALA A 16 5.31 3.80 7.94
N ILE A 17 5.20 2.61 8.50
CA ILE A 17 5.90 1.43 7.97
C ILE A 17 5.39 1.09 6.58
N CYS A 18 4.08 0.93 6.41
CA CYS A 18 3.54 0.55 5.11
C CYS A 18 3.70 1.66 4.07
N SER A 19 3.60 2.93 4.49
CA SER A 19 3.81 4.06 3.57
C SER A 19 5.24 4.10 3.06
N LEU A 20 6.21 3.85 3.93
CA LEU A 20 7.61 3.82 3.51
C LEU A 20 7.86 2.70 2.51
N MET A 21 7.35 1.50 2.79
CA MET A 21 7.50 0.36 1.90
C MET A 21 6.82 0.60 0.56
N LEU A 22 5.61 1.14 0.57
CA LEU A 22 4.85 1.42 -0.65
C LEU A 22 5.47 2.56 -1.44
N LEU A 23 6.02 3.57 -0.77
CA LEU A 23 6.71 4.66 -1.44
C LEU A 23 7.96 4.15 -2.16
N MET A 24 8.73 3.31 -1.51
CA MET A 24 9.90 2.69 -2.13
C MET A 24 9.50 1.85 -3.34
N SER A 25 8.44 1.09 -3.22
CA SER A 25 7.91 0.29 -4.32
C SER A 25 7.45 1.18 -5.48
N GLY A 26 6.72 2.25 -5.18
CA GLY A 26 6.26 3.18 -6.21
C GLY A 26 7.40 3.87 -6.94
N VAL A 27 8.40 4.34 -6.20
CA VAL A 27 9.60 4.95 -6.79
C VAL A 27 10.33 3.96 -7.67
N SER A 28 10.49 2.71 -7.22
CA SER A 28 11.12 1.65 -8.01
C SER A 28 10.40 1.41 -9.33
N LYS A 29 9.07 1.45 -9.30
CA LYS A 29 8.26 1.28 -10.52
C LYS A 29 8.43 2.46 -11.48
N VAL A 30 8.39 3.68 -10.95
CA VAL A 30 8.54 4.89 -11.78
C VAL A 30 9.92 4.98 -12.40
N THR A 31 10.96 4.62 -11.64
CA THR A 31 12.33 4.63 -12.15
C THR A 31 12.66 3.42 -13.04
N GLY A 32 11.76 2.42 -13.07
CA GLY A 32 11.93 1.26 -13.92
C GLY A 32 13.04 0.33 -13.42
N SER A 33 13.06 0.04 -12.11
CA SER A 33 14.06 -0.88 -11.58
C SER A 33 13.95 -2.24 -12.27
N GLU A 34 15.08 -2.90 -12.45
CA GLU A 34 15.14 -4.14 -13.19
C GLU A 34 14.20 -5.20 -12.64
N GLN A 35 14.12 -5.32 -11.32
CA GLN A 35 13.23 -6.30 -10.69
C GLN A 35 11.76 -6.00 -10.99
N MET A 36 11.36 -4.74 -10.95
CA MET A 36 9.99 -4.34 -11.26
C MET A 36 9.64 -4.55 -12.73
N VAL A 37 10.59 -4.26 -13.62
CA VAL A 37 10.42 -4.51 -15.05
C VAL A 37 10.20 -6.01 -15.30
N GLN A 38 11.01 -6.85 -14.67
CA GLN A 38 10.87 -8.30 -14.79
C GLN A 38 9.50 -8.78 -14.28
N ASN A 39 9.08 -8.31 -13.11
CA ASN A 39 7.80 -8.70 -12.53
C ASN A 39 6.62 -8.30 -13.42
N PHE A 40 6.63 -7.07 -13.91
CA PHE A 40 5.54 -6.58 -14.75
C PHE A 40 5.54 -7.24 -16.13
N THR A 41 6.72 -7.64 -16.62
CA THR A 41 6.78 -8.44 -17.85
C THR A 41 6.12 -9.81 -17.64
N LEU A 42 6.38 -10.45 -16.51
CA LEU A 42 5.73 -11.71 -16.17
C LEU A 42 4.21 -11.55 -16.05
N PHE A 43 3.75 -10.45 -15.48
CA PHE A 43 2.33 -10.17 -15.34
C PHE A 43 1.67 -9.71 -16.63
N ASN A 44 2.46 -9.53 -17.70
CA ASN A 44 1.99 -8.98 -18.97
C ASN A 44 1.39 -7.57 -18.81
N MET A 45 1.97 -6.79 -17.90
CA MET A 45 1.50 -5.44 -17.57
C MET A 45 2.60 -4.40 -17.66
N LEU A 46 3.67 -4.69 -18.37
CA LEU A 46 4.80 -3.77 -18.47
C LEU A 46 4.41 -2.35 -18.92
N PRO A 47 3.47 -2.16 -19.88
CA PRO A 47 3.08 -0.79 -20.27
C PRO A 47 2.47 0.03 -19.15
N TYR A 48 2.01 -0.62 -18.09
CA TYR A 48 1.34 0.04 -16.96
C TYR A 48 2.26 0.27 -15.76
N LEU A 49 3.53 -0.08 -15.89
CA LEU A 49 4.49 -0.02 -14.77
C LEU A 49 4.55 1.37 -14.15
N THR A 50 4.78 2.40 -14.96
CA THR A 50 4.87 3.77 -14.46
C THR A 50 3.56 4.25 -13.88
N MET A 51 2.44 3.91 -14.51
CA MET A 51 1.11 4.31 -14.05
C MET A 51 0.83 3.74 -12.65
N VAL A 52 1.12 2.47 -12.44
CA VAL A 52 0.93 1.83 -11.13
C VAL A 52 1.84 2.47 -10.09
N GLY A 53 3.09 2.76 -10.45
CA GLY A 53 4.02 3.42 -9.53
C GLY A 53 3.54 4.79 -9.11
N VAL A 54 3.06 5.60 -10.04
CA VAL A 54 2.51 6.92 -9.74
C VAL A 54 1.27 6.80 -8.86
N ALA A 55 0.39 5.84 -9.15
CA ALA A 55 -0.80 5.62 -8.35
C ALA A 55 -0.45 5.23 -6.91
N GLU A 56 0.59 4.41 -6.71
CA GLU A 56 1.05 4.06 -5.37
C GLU A 56 1.56 5.29 -4.61
N ILE A 57 2.35 6.13 -5.26
CA ILE A 57 2.88 7.34 -4.63
C ILE A 57 1.75 8.29 -4.23
N VAL A 58 0.81 8.51 -5.13
CA VAL A 58 -0.37 9.34 -4.85
C VAL A 58 -1.18 8.75 -3.70
N GLY A 59 -1.37 7.43 -3.70
CA GLY A 59 -2.08 6.75 -2.63
C GLY A 59 -1.41 6.92 -1.28
N VAL A 60 -0.08 6.85 -1.22
CA VAL A 60 0.69 7.07 0.01
C VAL A 60 0.49 8.50 0.51
N ILE A 61 0.58 9.48 -0.37
CA ILE A 61 0.38 10.90 0.00
C ILE A 61 -1.03 11.09 0.58
N LEU A 62 -2.05 10.53 -0.07
CA LEU A 62 -3.42 10.61 0.40
C LEU A 62 -3.60 9.92 1.75
N LEU A 63 -2.96 8.77 1.93
CA LEU A 63 -3.06 8.00 3.17
C LEU A 63 -2.47 8.73 4.37
N VAL A 64 -1.33 9.37 4.17
CA VAL A 64 -0.62 10.06 5.25
C VAL A 64 -1.37 11.32 5.67
N TYR A 65 -2.03 12.00 4.76
CA TYR A 65 -2.78 13.21 5.08
C TYR A 65 -4.12 12.84 5.72
N PRO A 66 -4.41 13.30 6.95
CA PRO A 66 -5.58 12.81 7.69
C PRO A 66 -6.92 13.00 6.98
N ARG A 67 -7.09 14.09 6.26
CA ARG A 67 -8.37 14.40 5.59
C ARG A 67 -8.65 13.49 4.40
N THR A 68 -7.62 13.00 3.75
CA THR A 68 -7.74 12.18 2.55
C THR A 68 -7.35 10.74 2.79
N SER A 69 -7.14 10.36 4.04
CA SER A 69 -6.63 9.04 4.41
C SER A 69 -7.50 7.90 3.88
N ILE A 70 -8.83 8.06 3.93
CA ILE A 70 -9.74 7.01 3.43
C ILE A 70 -9.56 6.81 1.92
N TYR A 71 -9.35 7.86 1.17
CA TYR A 71 -9.12 7.75 -0.28
C TYR A 71 -7.79 7.07 -0.57
N GLY A 72 -6.76 7.40 0.22
CA GLY A 72 -5.48 6.71 0.10
C GLY A 72 -5.60 5.23 0.39
N ALA A 73 -6.32 4.87 1.46
CA ALA A 73 -6.55 3.47 1.80
C ALA A 73 -7.28 2.74 0.68
N LEU A 74 -8.29 3.37 0.07
CA LEU A 74 -9.01 2.77 -1.04
C LEU A 74 -8.12 2.55 -2.26
N VAL A 75 -7.34 3.55 -2.63
CA VAL A 75 -6.43 3.45 -3.78
C VAL A 75 -5.40 2.35 -3.54
N LEU A 76 -4.75 2.38 -2.39
CA LEU A 76 -3.68 1.42 -2.09
C LEU A 76 -4.22 0.00 -1.94
N SER A 77 -5.39 -0.17 -1.32
CA SER A 77 -5.96 -1.50 -1.20
C SER A 77 -6.41 -2.06 -2.55
N SER A 78 -6.86 -1.20 -3.46
CA SER A 78 -7.18 -1.63 -4.82
C SER A 78 -5.94 -2.12 -5.55
N ILE A 79 -4.82 -1.41 -5.43
CA ILE A 79 -3.55 -1.82 -6.03
C ILE A 79 -3.08 -3.14 -5.41
N MET A 80 -3.16 -3.26 -4.09
CA MET A 80 -2.74 -4.49 -3.42
C MET A 80 -3.62 -5.68 -3.78
N SER A 81 -4.92 -5.46 -3.95
CA SER A 81 -5.83 -6.53 -4.40
C SER A 81 -5.47 -7.01 -5.80
N ALA A 82 -5.16 -6.07 -6.70
CA ALA A 82 -4.71 -6.42 -8.05
C ALA A 82 -3.38 -7.19 -7.98
N ALA A 83 -2.47 -6.78 -7.10
CA ALA A 83 -1.20 -7.47 -6.91
C ALA A 83 -1.40 -8.90 -6.41
N VAL A 84 -2.34 -9.10 -5.49
CA VAL A 84 -2.69 -10.44 -5.00
C VAL A 84 -3.17 -11.32 -6.17
N ALA A 85 -4.09 -10.79 -6.98
CA ALA A 85 -4.62 -11.53 -8.12
C ALA A 85 -3.52 -11.89 -9.12
N LEU A 86 -2.60 -10.96 -9.40
CA LEU A 86 -1.50 -11.20 -10.32
C LEU A 86 -0.53 -12.25 -9.78
N HIS A 87 -0.21 -12.20 -8.49
CA HIS A 87 0.66 -13.19 -7.87
C HIS A 87 0.03 -14.59 -7.91
N MET A 88 -1.28 -14.69 -7.70
CA MET A 88 -1.97 -15.96 -7.79
C MET A 88 -2.01 -16.48 -9.21
N SER A 89 -2.27 -15.60 -10.19
CA SER A 89 -2.46 -16.02 -11.58
C SER A 89 -1.16 -16.36 -12.29
N TYR A 90 -0.09 -15.60 -12.05
CA TYR A 90 1.15 -15.72 -12.82
C TYR A 90 2.31 -16.31 -12.03
N LEU A 91 2.30 -16.18 -10.71
CA LEU A 91 3.41 -16.67 -9.87
C LEU A 91 3.00 -17.84 -8.98
N GLY A 92 1.80 -18.38 -9.17
CA GLY A 92 1.33 -19.52 -8.38
C GLY A 92 1.24 -19.25 -6.89
N GLY A 93 1.03 -18.00 -6.50
CA GLY A 93 0.95 -17.59 -5.10
C GLY A 93 2.29 -17.26 -4.47
N ALA A 94 3.39 -17.26 -5.24
CA ALA A 94 4.70 -16.85 -4.71
C ALA A 94 4.66 -15.40 -4.28
N ASN A 95 5.24 -15.11 -3.11
CA ASN A 95 5.32 -13.76 -2.54
C ASN A 95 3.94 -13.12 -2.31
N LEU A 96 2.90 -13.93 -2.22
CA LEU A 96 1.53 -13.45 -2.01
C LEU A 96 1.37 -12.67 -0.71
N MET A 97 2.12 -13.05 0.32
CA MET A 97 1.99 -12.45 1.65
C MET A 97 2.37 -10.96 1.68
N ILE A 98 3.27 -10.52 0.80
CA ILE A 98 3.72 -9.12 0.81
C ILE A 98 2.56 -8.16 0.53
N PRO A 99 1.82 -8.28 -0.58
CA PRO A 99 0.71 -7.36 -0.83
C PRO A 99 -0.44 -7.56 0.16
N VAL A 100 -0.68 -8.77 0.63
CA VAL A 100 -1.72 -9.03 1.63
C VAL A 100 -1.41 -8.31 2.93
N LEU A 101 -0.17 -8.44 3.42
CA LEU A 101 0.24 -7.78 4.66
C LEU A 101 0.21 -6.26 4.53
N LEU A 102 0.66 -5.72 3.39
CA LEU A 102 0.63 -4.28 3.17
C LEU A 102 -0.80 -3.75 3.14
N GLY A 103 -1.71 -4.45 2.48
CA GLY A 103 -3.12 -4.07 2.46
C GLY A 103 -3.75 -4.08 3.85
N LEU A 104 -3.45 -5.10 4.63
CA LEU A 104 -3.92 -5.18 6.01
C LEU A 104 -3.35 -4.05 6.87
N MET A 105 -2.08 -3.73 6.71
CA MET A 105 -1.44 -2.65 7.46
C MET A 105 -2.02 -1.29 7.10
N VAL A 106 -2.31 -1.05 5.83
CA VAL A 106 -2.94 0.19 5.39
C VAL A 106 -4.27 0.40 6.11
N TRP A 107 -5.14 -0.60 6.08
CA TRP A 107 -6.45 -0.48 6.72
C TRP A 107 -6.36 -0.48 8.24
N THR A 108 -5.49 -1.29 8.82
CA THR A 108 -5.29 -1.31 10.27
C THR A 108 -4.81 0.05 10.76
N GLY A 109 -3.82 0.61 10.08
CA GLY A 109 -3.31 1.93 10.44
C GLY A 109 -4.37 3.02 10.32
N HIS A 110 -5.11 3.01 9.23
CA HIS A 110 -6.19 3.98 9.02
C HIS A 110 -7.28 3.84 10.09
N CYS A 111 -7.72 2.62 10.36
CA CYS A 111 -8.77 2.38 11.34
C CYS A 111 -8.36 2.79 12.74
N LEU A 112 -7.12 2.48 13.15
CA LEU A 112 -6.64 2.87 14.47
C LEU A 112 -6.56 4.37 14.64
N ARG A 113 -6.15 5.09 13.58
CA ARG A 113 -6.11 6.55 13.62
C ARG A 113 -7.51 7.16 13.66
N SER A 114 -8.44 6.60 12.86
CA SER A 114 -9.82 7.08 12.80
C SER A 114 -10.59 6.74 14.05
N TYR A 115 -10.37 5.55 14.60
CA TYR A 115 -11.04 5.09 15.81
C TYR A 115 -10.83 6.06 16.97
N SER A 116 -9.66 6.67 17.05
CA SER A 116 -9.36 7.60 18.13
C SER A 116 -10.19 8.88 18.05
N PHE A 117 -10.82 9.16 16.93
CA PHE A 117 -11.70 10.33 16.79
C PHE A 117 -13.17 10.03 17.06
N THR A 118 -13.51 8.75 17.13
CA THR A 118 -14.90 8.33 17.33
C THR A 118 -15.33 8.47 18.80
N PHE A 119 -14.38 8.46 19.67
CA PHE A 119 -14.60 8.55 21.09
C PHE A 119 -14.03 9.83 21.70
#